data_5be67648b2040e837ecf5a53cc39edd2
#
_entry.id   5be67648b2040e837ecf5a53cc39edd2
#
_cell.length_a   1.000
_cell.length_b   1.000
_cell.length_c   1.000
_cell.angle_alpha   90.00
_cell.angle_beta   90.00
_cell.angle_gamma   90.00
#
_symmetry.space_group_name_H-M   'P 1'
#
loop_
_entity.id
_entity.type
_entity.pdbx_description
1 polymer ?
#
loop_
_entity_poly.entity_id
_entity_poly.type
_entity_poly.pdbx_seq_one_letter_code
_entity_poly.pdbx_strand_id
1 'polypeptide(L)'
;LNIHTLFGTSEEAIVNRNDQMKWVADCAGNKDGYNTNKSAFWRVTKRIAQKFYPNDWYSYIAWSNVCKIAPWKGGNPNNALYYAQLESCKKIFEEEVRQLSPKFVIMFTGEDWAKDFLLYLNKGKELKSIKELDWDKYKCHVYDINGTFFILTEHPQGKKEKVHAESIINFIKSMH
;
A
#
# COMPACT_ATOMS: atom_id res chain seq x y z
N LEU A 1 -17.24 -15.48 -15.67
CA LEU A 1 -17.22 -14.01 -15.79
C LEU A 1 -15.97 -13.62 -16.59
N ASN A 2 -16.17 -13.02 -17.76
CA ASN A 2 -15.07 -12.52 -18.57
C ASN A 2 -14.60 -11.19 -17.98
N ILE A 3 -13.27 -10.97 -17.94
CA ILE A 3 -12.65 -9.76 -17.40
C ILE A 3 -13.19 -8.48 -18.07
N HIS A 4 -13.50 -8.55 -19.38
CA HIS A 4 -14.13 -7.45 -20.13
C HIS A 4 -15.55 -7.10 -19.67
N THR A 5 -16.28 -8.07 -19.13
CA THR A 5 -17.64 -7.84 -18.59
C THR A 5 -17.57 -7.19 -17.20
N LEU A 6 -16.51 -7.46 -16.44
CA LEU A 6 -16.29 -6.88 -15.10
C LEU A 6 -15.90 -5.40 -15.15
N PHE A 7 -15.13 -5.00 -16.13
CA PHE A 7 -14.56 -3.64 -16.17
C PHE A 7 -15.23 -2.72 -17.20
N GLY A 8 -16.11 -3.26 -18.07
CA GLY A 8 -16.87 -2.47 -19.05
C GLY A 8 -16.00 -1.65 -20.02
N THR A 9 -14.71 -2.04 -20.18
CA THR A 9 -13.74 -1.27 -20.95
C THR A 9 -13.10 -2.14 -22.02
N SER A 10 -12.78 -1.53 -23.17
CA SER A 10 -11.94 -2.14 -24.19
C SER A 10 -10.54 -2.43 -23.65
N GLU A 11 -9.82 -3.38 -24.24
CA GLU A 11 -8.42 -3.68 -23.90
C GLU A 11 -7.54 -2.42 -23.87
N GLU A 12 -7.76 -1.48 -24.79
CA GLU A 12 -7.10 -0.19 -24.86
C GLU A 12 -7.26 0.66 -23.59
N ALA A 13 -8.44 0.64 -22.97
CA ALA A 13 -8.67 1.42 -21.75
C ALA A 13 -7.96 0.84 -20.52
N ILE A 14 -7.62 -0.46 -20.53
CA ILE A 14 -6.86 -1.12 -19.46
C ILE A 14 -5.36 -0.90 -19.67
N VAL A 15 -4.88 -0.94 -20.91
CA VAL A 15 -3.46 -0.84 -21.27
C VAL A 15 -2.97 0.62 -21.38
N ASN A 16 -3.83 1.55 -21.77
CA ASN A 16 -3.49 2.97 -21.93
C ASN A 16 -3.70 3.83 -20.68
N ARG A 17 -3.85 3.25 -19.50
CA ARG A 17 -3.71 4.04 -18.28
C ARG A 17 -2.24 4.43 -18.14
N ASN A 18 -1.94 5.65 -18.59
CA ASN A 18 -0.73 6.36 -18.23
C ASN A 18 -0.44 6.17 -16.74
N ASP A 19 0.83 6.14 -16.39
CA ASP A 19 1.40 6.01 -15.05
C ASP A 19 0.41 6.43 -13.94
N GLN A 20 -0.15 5.44 -13.25
CA GLN A 20 -1.16 5.68 -12.21
C GLN A 20 -0.61 6.54 -11.07
N MET A 21 0.68 6.47 -10.83
CA MET A 21 1.32 7.25 -9.77
C MET A 21 1.54 8.69 -10.21
N LYS A 22 1.80 8.93 -11.50
CA LYS A 22 1.79 10.28 -12.06
C LYS A 22 0.41 10.92 -11.95
N TRP A 23 -0.66 10.16 -12.24
CA TRP A 23 -2.03 10.62 -12.05
C TRP A 23 -2.30 11.04 -10.59
N VAL A 24 -1.82 10.27 -9.61
CA VAL A 24 -1.91 10.64 -8.18
C VAL A 24 -1.23 11.97 -7.90
N ALA A 25 -0.08 12.23 -8.50
CA ALA A 25 0.64 13.49 -8.37
C ALA A 25 -0.11 14.65 -9.03
N ASP A 26 -0.63 14.43 -10.24
CA ASP A 26 -1.35 15.44 -11.04
C ASP A 26 -2.70 15.82 -10.39
N CYS A 27 -3.35 14.90 -9.68
CA CYS A 27 -4.58 15.16 -8.93
C CYS A 27 -4.35 15.93 -7.61
N ALA A 28 -3.12 16.25 -7.25
CA ALA A 28 -2.83 17.01 -6.04
C ALA A 28 -3.33 18.45 -6.15
N GLY A 29 -4.30 18.82 -5.30
CA GLY A 29 -4.88 20.17 -5.30
C GLY A 29 -5.98 20.38 -6.35
N ASN A 30 -6.42 19.34 -7.06
CA ASN A 30 -7.52 19.43 -8.00
C ASN A 30 -8.79 19.97 -7.31
N LYS A 31 -9.44 20.95 -7.92
CA LYS A 31 -10.67 21.58 -7.40
C LYS A 31 -11.90 20.77 -7.80
N ASP A 32 -11.90 20.27 -9.02
CA ASP A 32 -12.99 19.54 -9.63
C ASP A 32 -12.62 18.05 -9.78
N GLY A 33 -13.18 17.19 -8.90
CA GLY A 33 -12.93 15.76 -8.91
C GLY A 33 -12.04 15.28 -7.76
N TYR A 34 -11.31 14.18 -8.00
CA TYR A 34 -10.48 13.56 -6.97
C TYR A 34 -9.26 14.41 -6.65
N ASN A 35 -9.09 14.68 -5.36
CA ASN A 35 -7.98 15.50 -4.85
C ASN A 35 -7.16 14.69 -3.84
N THR A 36 -5.96 14.28 -4.24
CA THR A 36 -5.08 13.46 -3.41
C THR A 36 -4.60 14.19 -2.16
N ASN A 37 -4.55 15.53 -2.15
CA ASN A 37 -4.23 16.32 -0.95
C ASN A 37 -5.31 16.22 0.15
N LYS A 38 -6.54 15.77 -0.17
CA LYS A 38 -7.59 15.51 0.82
C LYS A 38 -7.46 14.13 1.47
N SER A 39 -6.64 13.23 0.92
CA SER A 39 -6.43 11.88 1.45
C SER A 39 -5.23 11.84 2.40
N ALA A 40 -5.44 11.43 3.65
CA ALA A 40 -4.38 11.22 4.62
C ALA A 40 -3.35 10.17 4.13
N PHE A 41 -3.85 9.12 3.46
CA PHE A 41 -3.01 8.09 2.84
C PHE A 41 -2.01 8.71 1.86
N TRP A 42 -2.49 9.51 0.89
CA TRP A 42 -1.62 10.13 -0.11
C TRP A 42 -0.70 11.20 0.46
N ARG A 43 -1.17 11.97 1.46
CA ARG A 43 -0.30 12.96 2.13
C ARG A 43 0.87 12.30 2.86
N VAL A 44 0.63 11.19 3.58
CA VAL A 44 1.68 10.44 4.27
C VAL A 44 2.61 9.76 3.26
N THR A 45 2.07 9.07 2.27
CA THR A 45 2.83 8.42 1.20
C THR A 45 3.75 9.41 0.49
N LYS A 46 3.20 10.54 0.04
CA LYS A 46 3.97 11.61 -0.61
C LYS A 46 5.07 12.14 0.29
N ARG A 47 4.79 12.41 1.57
CA ARG A 47 5.78 12.90 2.54
C ARG A 47 6.95 11.93 2.72
N ILE A 48 6.67 10.63 2.78
CA ILE A 48 7.69 9.60 2.88
C ILE A 48 8.51 9.56 1.58
N ALA A 49 7.87 9.42 0.44
CA ALA A 49 8.55 9.28 -0.84
C ALA A 49 9.37 10.52 -1.21
N GLN A 50 8.83 11.73 -1.04
CA GLN A 50 9.56 12.98 -1.32
C GLN A 50 10.80 13.19 -0.44
N LYS A 51 10.89 12.53 0.70
CA LYS A 51 12.10 12.61 1.53
C LYS A 51 13.31 11.98 0.85
N PHE A 52 13.10 11.00 0.00
CA PHE A 52 14.14 10.28 -0.74
C PHE A 52 14.21 10.72 -2.21
N TYR A 53 13.07 11.10 -2.79
CA TYR A 53 12.89 11.48 -4.19
C TYR A 53 12.11 12.79 -4.29
N PRO A 54 12.75 13.96 -4.08
CA PRO A 54 12.05 15.26 -3.92
C PRO A 54 11.20 15.66 -5.13
N ASN A 55 11.67 15.39 -6.35
CA ASN A 55 11.05 15.89 -7.59
C ASN A 55 10.05 14.88 -8.15
N ASP A 56 10.48 13.64 -8.40
CA ASP A 56 9.73 12.62 -9.15
C ASP A 56 9.34 11.44 -8.24
N TRP A 57 8.90 11.75 -7.01
CA TRP A 57 8.59 10.76 -5.98
C TRP A 57 7.66 9.63 -6.46
N TYR A 58 6.72 9.96 -7.35
CA TYR A 58 5.75 9.02 -7.91
C TYR A 58 6.38 7.98 -8.82
N SER A 59 7.52 8.28 -9.45
CA SER A 59 8.24 7.33 -10.33
C SER A 59 9.02 6.24 -9.58
N TYR A 60 9.17 6.39 -8.25
CA TYR A 60 9.94 5.47 -7.41
C TYR A 60 9.10 4.62 -6.47
N ILE A 61 7.78 4.72 -6.57
CA ILE A 61 6.85 3.93 -5.76
C ILE A 61 5.83 3.22 -6.64
N ALA A 62 5.40 2.07 -6.18
CA ALA A 62 4.21 1.39 -6.70
C ALA A 62 3.14 1.36 -5.62
N TRP A 63 1.89 1.35 -6.03
CA TRP A 63 0.74 1.26 -5.13
C TRP A 63 -0.17 0.12 -5.53
N SER A 64 -0.62 -0.62 -4.53
CA SER A 64 -1.59 -1.69 -4.71
C SER A 64 -2.46 -1.86 -3.46
N ASN A 65 -3.64 -2.39 -3.62
CA ASN A 65 -4.49 -2.82 -2.52
C ASN A 65 -4.29 -4.31 -2.26
N VAL A 66 -4.26 -4.72 -0.98
CA VAL A 66 -4.20 -6.14 -0.62
C VAL A 66 -5.43 -6.91 -1.11
N CYS A 67 -6.63 -6.33 -0.99
CA CYS A 67 -7.86 -6.83 -1.62
C CYS A 67 -8.05 -6.18 -2.99
N LYS A 68 -8.19 -6.99 -4.03
CA LYS A 68 -8.26 -6.50 -5.42
C LYS A 68 -9.69 -6.14 -5.86
N ILE A 69 -10.70 -6.66 -5.16
CA ILE A 69 -12.11 -6.39 -5.45
C ILE A 69 -12.72 -5.61 -4.31
N ALA A 70 -13.17 -4.39 -4.60
CA ALA A 70 -13.90 -3.52 -3.67
C ALA A 70 -15.42 -3.77 -3.76
N PRO A 71 -16.18 -3.49 -2.67
CA PRO A 71 -17.64 -3.48 -2.75
C PRO A 71 -18.14 -2.43 -3.74
N TRP A 72 -19.23 -2.73 -4.46
CA TRP A 72 -19.85 -1.80 -5.43
C TRP A 72 -20.17 -0.42 -4.82
N LYS A 73 -20.60 -0.39 -3.56
CA LYS A 73 -20.93 0.85 -2.83
C LYS A 73 -19.70 1.54 -2.22
N GLY A 74 -18.49 1.07 -2.50
CA GLY A 74 -17.25 1.55 -1.90
C GLY A 74 -17.02 1.03 -0.47
N GLY A 75 -15.94 1.49 0.16
CA GLY A 75 -15.52 1.03 1.49
C GLY A 75 -14.73 -0.27 1.48
N ASN A 76 -14.48 -0.82 2.66
CA ASN A 76 -13.76 -2.08 2.81
C ASN A 76 -14.64 -3.29 2.48
N PRO A 77 -14.08 -4.39 1.96
CA PRO A 77 -14.78 -5.65 1.83
C PRO A 77 -15.34 -6.10 3.18
N ASN A 78 -16.56 -6.63 3.17
CA ASN A 78 -17.06 -7.39 4.31
C ASN A 78 -16.37 -8.77 4.36
N ASN A 79 -16.55 -9.51 5.45
CA ASN A 79 -15.90 -10.80 5.65
C ASN A 79 -16.15 -11.79 4.50
N ALA A 80 -17.38 -11.85 3.97
CA ALA A 80 -17.71 -12.76 2.86
C ALA A 80 -16.90 -12.42 1.61
N LEU A 81 -16.83 -11.15 1.21
CA LEU A 81 -16.05 -10.71 0.06
C LEU A 81 -14.53 -10.82 0.32
N TYR A 82 -14.09 -10.56 1.56
CA TYR A 82 -12.69 -10.72 1.96
C TYR A 82 -12.24 -12.18 1.75
N TYR A 83 -12.94 -13.13 2.38
CA TYR A 83 -12.57 -14.55 2.27
C TYR A 83 -12.74 -15.12 0.86
N ALA A 84 -13.72 -14.65 0.09
CA ALA A 84 -13.92 -15.09 -1.29
C ALA A 84 -12.75 -14.76 -2.23
N GLN A 85 -12.01 -13.68 -1.95
CA GLN A 85 -10.88 -13.23 -2.78
C GLN A 85 -9.50 -13.52 -2.16
N LEU A 86 -9.42 -13.88 -0.86
CA LEU A 86 -8.19 -13.91 -0.09
C LEU A 86 -7.09 -14.73 -0.75
N GLU A 87 -7.36 -15.97 -1.13
CA GLU A 87 -6.34 -16.85 -1.71
C GLU A 87 -5.79 -16.34 -3.05
N SER A 88 -6.66 -15.78 -3.88
CA SER A 88 -6.23 -15.16 -5.15
C SER A 88 -5.44 -13.88 -4.90
N CYS A 89 -5.87 -13.07 -3.94
CA CYS A 89 -5.18 -11.84 -3.56
C CYS A 89 -3.79 -12.09 -2.98
N LYS A 90 -3.60 -13.14 -2.17
CA LYS A 90 -2.28 -13.54 -1.66
C LYS A 90 -1.31 -13.87 -2.79
N LYS A 91 -1.76 -14.65 -3.78
CA LYS A 91 -0.95 -15.01 -4.96
C LYS A 91 -0.57 -13.78 -5.78
N ILE A 92 -1.52 -12.87 -6.01
CA ILE A 92 -1.26 -11.62 -6.73
C ILE A 92 -0.26 -10.77 -5.96
N PHE A 93 -0.42 -10.63 -4.64
CA PHE A 93 0.49 -9.88 -3.80
C PHE A 93 1.92 -10.45 -3.79
N GLU A 94 2.07 -11.79 -3.70
CA GLU A 94 3.36 -12.46 -3.83
C GLU A 94 4.01 -12.14 -5.19
N GLU A 95 3.24 -12.18 -6.27
CA GLU A 95 3.72 -11.89 -7.61
C GLU A 95 4.11 -10.41 -7.77
N GLU A 96 3.32 -9.48 -7.23
CA GLU A 96 3.67 -8.05 -7.20
C GLU A 96 5.00 -7.81 -6.48
N VAL A 97 5.18 -8.40 -5.30
CA VAL A 97 6.44 -8.30 -4.53
C VAL A 97 7.60 -8.93 -5.31
N ARG A 98 7.39 -10.09 -5.94
CA ARG A 98 8.41 -10.78 -6.73
C ARG A 98 8.85 -9.95 -7.95
N GLN A 99 7.91 -9.38 -8.71
CA GLN A 99 8.19 -8.60 -9.91
C GLN A 99 8.86 -7.26 -9.62
N LEU A 100 8.36 -6.57 -8.59
CA LEU A 100 8.87 -5.24 -8.23
C LEU A 100 10.17 -5.33 -7.42
N SER A 101 10.42 -6.46 -6.74
CA SER A 101 11.57 -6.67 -5.86
C SER A 101 11.87 -5.48 -4.95
N PRO A 102 10.87 -4.95 -4.23
CA PRO A 102 11.05 -3.73 -3.47
C PRO A 102 11.93 -3.96 -2.25
N LYS A 103 12.78 -2.97 -1.91
CA LYS A 103 13.51 -3.00 -0.64
C LYS A 103 12.58 -2.76 0.56
N PHE A 104 11.56 -1.93 0.38
CA PHE A 104 10.58 -1.59 1.42
C PHE A 104 9.14 -1.70 0.90
N VAL A 105 8.26 -2.30 1.69
CA VAL A 105 6.81 -2.31 1.48
C VAL A 105 6.15 -1.69 2.72
N ILE A 106 5.40 -0.61 2.54
CA ILE A 106 4.66 0.04 3.62
C ILE A 106 3.20 -0.38 3.53
N MET A 107 2.71 -1.07 4.55
CA MET A 107 1.34 -1.57 4.62
C MET A 107 0.52 -0.71 5.59
N PHE A 108 -0.29 0.20 5.05
CA PHE A 108 -1.23 1.05 5.82
C PHE A 108 -2.56 0.34 6.09
N THR A 109 -2.49 -0.92 6.46
CA THR A 109 -3.66 -1.79 6.56
C THR A 109 -4.07 -2.14 7.99
N GLY A 110 -3.17 -1.92 8.95
CA GLY A 110 -3.27 -2.53 10.26
C GLY A 110 -2.97 -4.04 10.23
N GLU A 111 -2.89 -4.64 11.42
CA GLU A 111 -2.47 -6.04 11.56
C GLU A 111 -3.49 -7.02 11.01
N ASP A 112 -4.77 -6.80 11.29
CA ASP A 112 -5.85 -7.71 10.91
C ASP A 112 -5.91 -7.99 9.40
N TRP A 113 -5.58 -6.99 8.56
CA TRP A 113 -5.60 -7.12 7.11
C TRP A 113 -4.28 -7.60 6.52
N ALA A 114 -3.15 -7.32 7.17
CA ALA A 114 -1.82 -7.65 6.64
C ALA A 114 -1.38 -9.07 6.96
N LYS A 115 -1.77 -9.60 8.12
CA LYS A 115 -1.25 -10.84 8.70
C LYS A 115 -1.31 -12.03 7.74
N ASP A 116 -2.45 -12.25 7.11
CA ASP A 116 -2.64 -13.38 6.18
C ASP A 116 -1.70 -13.30 4.97
N PHE A 117 -1.44 -12.09 4.47
CA PHE A 117 -0.54 -11.87 3.33
C PHE A 117 0.92 -12.06 3.72
N LEU A 118 1.33 -11.53 4.88
CA LEU A 118 2.70 -11.69 5.37
C LEU A 118 3.01 -13.14 5.75
N LEU A 119 2.07 -13.84 6.39
CA LEU A 119 2.22 -15.27 6.67
C LEU A 119 2.35 -16.09 5.38
N TYR A 120 1.58 -15.76 4.35
CA TYR A 120 1.66 -16.43 3.05
C TYR A 120 3.04 -16.22 2.41
N LEU A 121 3.55 -14.99 2.36
CA LEU A 121 4.89 -14.68 1.86
C LEU A 121 5.98 -15.38 2.67
N ASN A 122 5.80 -15.51 3.98
CA ASN A 122 6.74 -16.19 4.88
C ASN A 122 6.58 -17.71 4.89
N LYS A 123 5.84 -18.28 3.92
CA LYS A 123 5.59 -19.72 3.76
C LYS A 123 4.99 -20.36 5.02
N GLY A 124 4.08 -19.66 5.70
CA GLY A 124 3.43 -20.09 6.92
C GLY A 124 4.30 -20.08 8.18
N LYS A 125 5.55 -19.63 8.10
CA LYS A 125 6.42 -19.50 9.27
C LYS A 125 5.97 -18.33 10.15
N GLU A 126 6.25 -18.45 11.46
CA GLU A 126 5.96 -17.38 12.41
C GLU A 126 6.55 -16.03 11.97
N LEU A 127 5.74 -14.98 12.06
CA LEU A 127 6.19 -13.61 11.81
C LEU A 127 6.83 -13.05 13.08
N LYS A 128 8.13 -12.75 13.01
CA LYS A 128 8.86 -12.08 14.09
C LYS A 128 9.19 -10.67 13.66
N SER A 129 8.64 -9.70 14.38
CA SER A 129 9.02 -8.30 14.17
C SER A 129 10.49 -8.10 14.53
N ILE A 130 11.27 -7.61 13.58
CA ILE A 130 12.69 -7.26 13.80
C ILE A 130 12.86 -5.90 14.46
N LYS A 131 11.83 -5.06 14.39
CA LYS A 131 11.81 -3.72 15.01
C LYS A 131 10.38 -3.22 15.18
N GLU A 132 10.16 -2.51 16.29
CA GLU A 132 8.97 -1.70 16.52
C GLU A 132 9.34 -0.21 16.42
N LEU A 133 8.48 0.59 15.80
CA LEU A 133 8.65 2.03 15.66
C LEU A 133 7.45 2.71 16.31
N ASP A 134 7.70 3.49 17.35
CA ASP A 134 6.65 4.25 18.02
C ASP A 134 6.31 5.53 17.23
N TRP A 135 5.01 5.82 17.14
CA TRP A 135 4.53 7.09 16.63
C TRP A 135 3.19 7.45 17.27
N ASP A 136 3.17 8.57 18.00
CA ASP A 136 2.03 8.97 18.84
C ASP A 136 1.66 7.84 19.82
N LYS A 137 0.46 7.32 19.76
CA LYS A 137 -0.02 6.17 20.55
C LYS A 137 -0.03 4.84 19.77
N TYR A 138 0.53 4.82 18.58
CA TYR A 138 0.53 3.69 17.67
C TYR A 138 1.95 3.15 17.47
N LYS A 139 2.03 1.95 16.89
CA LYS A 139 3.30 1.32 16.52
C LYS A 139 3.30 0.94 15.05
N CYS A 140 4.48 0.93 14.44
CA CYS A 140 4.74 0.16 13.23
C CYS A 140 5.53 -1.09 13.62
N HIS A 141 5.17 -2.22 13.04
CA HIS A 141 5.94 -3.46 13.16
C HIS A 141 6.71 -3.70 11.87
N VAL A 142 8.01 -3.97 11.98
CA VAL A 142 8.86 -4.22 10.82
C VAL A 142 9.19 -5.70 10.75
N TYR A 143 8.98 -6.29 9.58
CA TYR A 143 9.30 -7.69 9.29
C TYR A 143 10.29 -7.74 8.13
N ASP A 144 11.31 -8.59 8.23
CA ASP A 144 12.16 -8.95 7.08
C ASP A 144 11.67 -10.28 6.52
N ILE A 145 11.21 -10.26 5.29
CA ILE A 145 10.79 -11.47 4.58
C ILE A 145 11.58 -11.52 3.27
N ASN A 146 12.52 -12.44 3.19
CA ASN A 146 13.38 -12.66 2.02
C ASN A 146 14.14 -11.39 1.54
N GLY A 147 14.56 -10.52 2.46
CA GLY A 147 15.31 -9.29 2.16
C GLY A 147 14.43 -8.08 1.81
N THR A 148 13.11 -8.23 1.80
CA THR A 148 12.16 -7.12 1.72
C THR A 148 11.69 -6.73 3.11
N PHE A 149 11.80 -5.46 3.48
CA PHE A 149 11.32 -4.93 4.76
C PHE A 149 9.84 -4.52 4.64
N PHE A 150 8.96 -5.24 5.32
CA PHE A 150 7.55 -4.92 5.42
C PHE A 150 7.30 -4.07 6.68
N ILE A 151 6.90 -2.83 6.48
CA ILE A 151 6.57 -1.88 7.54
C ILE A 151 5.05 -1.86 7.68
N LEU A 152 4.55 -2.62 8.64
CA LEU A 152 3.13 -2.73 8.93
C LEU A 152 2.70 -1.64 9.90
N THR A 153 1.69 -0.89 9.54
CA THR A 153 1.21 0.25 10.31
C THR A 153 -0.29 0.50 10.11
N GLU A 154 -0.84 1.31 10.98
CA GLU A 154 -2.22 1.75 10.90
C GLU A 154 -2.48 2.67 9.70
N HIS A 155 -3.72 2.67 9.19
CA HIS A 155 -4.14 3.65 8.19
C HIS A 155 -4.04 5.08 8.76
N PRO A 156 -3.45 6.04 8.04
CA PRO A 156 -3.14 7.37 8.58
C PRO A 156 -4.34 8.29 8.83
N GLN A 157 -5.53 7.94 8.34
CA GLN A 157 -6.73 8.77 8.48
C GLN A 157 -7.09 9.03 9.95
N GLY A 158 -7.28 10.30 10.29
CA GLY A 158 -7.63 10.73 11.65
C GLY A 158 -6.47 10.65 12.65
N LYS A 159 -5.23 10.50 12.18
CA LYS A 159 -4.04 10.34 13.01
C LYS A 159 -3.00 11.47 12.75
N LYS A 160 -1.95 11.53 13.56
CA LYS A 160 -0.87 12.54 13.40
C LYS A 160 0.07 12.20 12.24
N GLU A 161 -0.32 12.57 11.04
CA GLU A 161 0.33 12.20 9.78
C GLU A 161 1.84 12.52 9.74
N LYS A 162 2.27 13.67 10.29
CA LYS A 162 3.68 14.08 10.29
C LYS A 162 4.52 13.10 11.12
N VAL A 163 4.11 12.82 12.35
CA VAL A 163 4.82 11.91 13.27
C VAL A 163 4.87 10.50 12.67
N HIS A 164 3.75 10.05 12.08
CA HIS A 164 3.66 8.77 11.39
C HIS A 164 4.69 8.66 10.26
N ALA A 165 4.71 9.63 9.35
CA ALA A 165 5.67 9.63 8.25
C ALA A 165 7.12 9.70 8.73
N GLU A 166 7.43 10.52 9.76
CA GLU A 166 8.78 10.66 10.30
C GLU A 166 9.30 9.37 10.94
N SER A 167 8.45 8.62 11.64
CA SER A 167 8.80 7.31 12.19
C SER A 167 9.29 6.35 11.10
N ILE A 168 8.53 6.24 10.01
CA ILE A 168 8.87 5.39 8.86
C ILE A 168 10.13 5.90 8.14
N ILE A 169 10.24 7.21 7.90
CA ILE A 169 11.40 7.84 7.25
C ILE A 169 12.69 7.55 8.04
N ASN A 170 12.64 7.70 9.37
CA ASN A 170 13.82 7.47 10.21
C ASN A 170 14.26 6.01 10.17
N PHE A 171 13.32 5.07 10.14
CA PHE A 171 13.67 3.66 9.94
C PHE A 171 14.32 3.42 8.58
N ILE A 172 13.70 3.87 7.48
CA ILE A 172 14.26 3.69 6.13
C ILE A 172 15.68 4.25 6.03
N LYS A 173 15.92 5.45 6.60
CA LYS A 173 17.26 6.06 6.64
C LYS A 173 18.28 5.23 7.42
N SER A 174 17.85 4.56 8.48
CA SER A 174 18.77 3.72 9.29
C SER A 174 19.19 2.43 8.59
N MET A 175 18.53 2.10 7.46
CA MET A 175 18.80 0.90 6.63
C MET A 175 19.62 1.22 5.37
N HIS A 176 20.02 2.47 5.20
CA HIS A 176 20.94 2.96 4.17
C HIS A 176 22.30 3.24 4.77
#